data_fd07cbd29551ca72ab876793a8af8c74
#
_entry.id   fd07cbd29551ca72ab876793a8af8c74
#
_cell.length_a   1.000
_cell.length_b   1.000
_cell.length_c   1.000
_cell.angle_alpha   90.00
_cell.angle_beta   90.00
_cell.angle_gamma   90.00
#
_symmetry.space_group_name_H-M   'P 1'
#
loop_
_entity.id
_entity.type
_entity.pdbx_description
1 polymer ?
#
loop_
_entity_poly.entity_id
_entity_poly.type
_entity_poly.pdbx_seq_one_letter_code
_entity_poly.pdbx_strand_id
1 'polypeptide(L)'
;MIMGNKLTQVSFLFVFATLLVVIGHADITLDYKDLWIHKWVYSFHMPLFFLVSGFLFAYTHPENKMKGMRFFPFIWKKVKRLLLPFLFINSVIFVIKSRFVSADLMQHPLTFSFSSWVESLLFHPIGFMWFLPALFMIFVFFSLLRKWICVNIYLQMGGVILLFVLSRVIPDLSFMQISSAVHYSVYFGLGILYCIYKGRVDAILSRYRGAMLLSSFVLSAGLIPVKVMAALVGIAFSLTLSLAVEKHCGDRMIRLSGFTYTVFLLSYFPQMFIRGPIAHALPEVNQYVLSLVSIVMGFGLPMVIGFLYARVRNKNRLTRFVGLLIGV
;
A
#
# COMPACT_ATOMS: atom_id res chain seq x y z
N MET A 1 -5.58 -28.08 6.16
CA MET A 1 -4.28 -27.78 5.50
C MET A 1 -4.35 -26.70 4.41
N ILE A 2 -5.43 -26.59 3.64
CA ILE A 2 -5.59 -25.59 2.53
C ILE A 2 -5.75 -24.14 3.02
N MET A 3 -6.27 -23.90 4.21
CA MET A 3 -6.46 -22.53 4.76
C MET A 3 -5.16 -21.85 5.22
N GLY A 4 -4.21 -22.59 5.79
CA GLY A 4 -2.94 -22.03 6.29
C GLY A 4 -2.06 -21.45 5.18
N ASN A 5 -1.91 -22.17 4.07
CA ASN A 5 -1.05 -21.76 2.95
C ASN A 5 -1.54 -20.48 2.27
N LYS A 6 -2.86 -20.27 2.14
CA LYS A 6 -3.42 -19.05 1.53
C LYS A 6 -3.06 -17.78 2.31
N LEU A 7 -2.95 -17.86 3.63
CA LEU A 7 -2.59 -16.72 4.46
C LEU A 7 -1.10 -16.41 4.39
N THR A 8 -0.23 -17.40 4.28
CA THR A 8 1.23 -17.22 4.18
C THR A 8 1.62 -16.45 2.92
N GLN A 9 1.08 -16.85 1.77
CA GLN A 9 1.34 -16.16 0.50
C GLN A 9 0.89 -14.69 0.53
N VAL A 10 -0.32 -14.43 1.01
CA VAL A 10 -0.86 -13.06 1.11
C VAL A 10 -0.07 -12.24 2.13
N SER A 11 0.33 -12.85 3.23
CA SER A 11 1.18 -12.22 4.24
C SER A 11 2.54 -11.81 3.65
N PHE A 12 3.15 -12.68 2.85
CA PHE A 12 4.37 -12.34 2.11
C PHE A 12 4.15 -11.13 1.19
N LEU A 13 3.08 -11.13 0.39
CA LEU A 13 2.77 -10.02 -0.51
C LEU A 13 2.60 -8.70 0.23
N PHE A 14 1.98 -8.68 1.42
CA PHE A 14 1.89 -7.49 2.25
C PHE A 14 3.23 -7.01 2.76
N VAL A 15 4.06 -7.91 3.30
CA VAL A 15 5.41 -7.57 3.77
C VAL A 15 6.25 -7.04 2.61
N PHE A 16 6.22 -7.73 1.47
CA PHE A 16 6.95 -7.34 0.26
C PHE A 16 6.49 -5.98 -0.26
N ALA A 17 5.19 -5.77 -0.43
CA ALA A 17 4.64 -4.49 -0.89
C ALA A 17 5.00 -3.34 0.08
N THR A 18 4.95 -3.58 1.40
CA THR A 18 5.35 -2.58 2.40
C THR A 18 6.83 -2.26 2.32
N LEU A 19 7.69 -3.26 2.12
CA LEU A 19 9.12 -3.05 1.90
C LEU A 19 9.38 -2.21 0.64
N LEU A 20 8.66 -2.48 -0.46
CA LEU A 20 8.76 -1.68 -1.68
C LEU A 20 8.34 -0.22 -1.46
N VAL A 21 7.32 0.06 -0.64
CA VAL A 21 6.97 1.46 -0.26
C VAL A 21 8.12 2.11 0.48
N VAL A 22 8.71 1.43 1.47
CA VAL A 22 9.83 1.99 2.24
C VAL A 22 11.04 2.25 1.33
N ILE A 23 11.36 1.32 0.41
CA ILE A 23 12.42 1.51 -0.59
C ILE A 23 12.10 2.71 -1.50
N GLY A 24 10.87 2.79 -2.00
CA GLY A 24 10.45 3.87 -2.88
C GLY A 24 10.53 5.26 -2.25
N HIS A 25 10.43 5.36 -0.93
CA HIS A 25 10.50 6.63 -0.19
C HIS A 25 11.84 6.86 0.56
N ALA A 26 12.87 6.07 0.26
CA ALA A 26 14.20 6.24 0.85
C ALA A 26 15.07 7.28 0.11
N ASP A 27 14.47 8.15 -0.69
CA ASP A 27 15.11 9.18 -1.48
C ASP A 27 15.80 10.24 -0.60
N ILE A 28 17.13 10.22 -0.54
CA ILE A 28 17.92 11.23 0.17
C ILE A 28 18.39 12.31 -0.81
N THR A 29 18.57 11.93 -2.08
CA THR A 29 18.98 12.83 -3.16
C THR A 29 17.98 12.89 -4.29
N LEU A 30 18.06 13.95 -5.10
CA LEU A 30 17.31 14.07 -6.35
C LEU A 30 17.62 12.91 -7.30
N ASP A 31 18.89 12.48 -7.35
CA ASP A 31 19.36 11.40 -8.22
C ASP A 31 18.79 10.01 -7.85
N TYR A 32 18.34 9.82 -6.59
CA TYR A 32 17.71 8.56 -6.18
C TYR A 32 16.48 8.24 -7.03
N LYS A 33 15.70 9.25 -7.41
CA LYS A 33 14.51 9.08 -8.27
C LYS A 33 14.89 8.63 -9.69
N ASP A 34 16.11 8.91 -10.12
CA ASP A 34 16.61 8.49 -11.43
C ASP A 34 17.18 7.08 -11.43
N LEU A 35 17.44 6.50 -10.26
CA LEU A 35 17.89 5.12 -10.17
C LEU A 35 16.85 4.18 -10.76
N TRP A 36 17.34 3.22 -11.53
CA TRP A 36 16.50 2.18 -12.13
C TRP A 36 15.62 1.46 -11.09
N ILE A 37 16.19 1.11 -9.93
CA ILE A 37 15.47 0.41 -8.86
C ILE A 37 14.27 1.24 -8.34
N HIS A 38 14.42 2.56 -8.20
CA HIS A 38 13.33 3.44 -7.80
C HIS A 38 12.20 3.44 -8.85
N LYS A 39 12.55 3.66 -10.13
CA LYS A 39 11.59 3.65 -11.25
C LYS A 39 10.87 2.31 -11.35
N TRP A 40 11.60 1.21 -11.19
CA TRP A 40 11.05 -0.14 -11.19
C TRP A 40 10.06 -0.35 -10.03
N VAL A 41 10.44 -0.02 -8.80
CA VAL A 41 9.56 -0.11 -7.63
C VAL A 41 8.29 0.71 -7.84
N TYR A 42 8.43 1.97 -8.31
CA TYR A 42 7.29 2.87 -8.53
C TYR A 42 6.34 2.40 -9.63
N SER A 43 6.79 1.54 -10.52
CA SER A 43 5.93 1.04 -11.60
C SER A 43 4.82 0.11 -11.12
N PHE A 44 4.99 -0.61 -9.98
CA PHE A 44 4.03 -1.62 -9.57
C PHE A 44 3.72 -1.73 -8.06
N HIS A 45 4.47 -1.09 -7.16
CA HIS A 45 4.26 -1.28 -5.71
C HIS A 45 2.86 -0.85 -5.25
N MET A 46 2.34 0.29 -5.73
CA MET A 46 0.99 0.72 -5.40
C MET A 46 -0.09 -0.15 -6.05
N PRO A 47 -0.04 -0.47 -7.36
CA PRO A 47 -0.87 -1.51 -7.96
C PRO A 47 -0.92 -2.81 -7.17
N LEU A 48 0.22 -3.31 -6.68
CA LEU A 48 0.29 -4.50 -5.84
C LEU A 48 -0.47 -4.34 -4.53
N PHE A 49 -0.34 -3.20 -3.84
CA PHE A 49 -1.08 -2.93 -2.61
C PHE A 49 -2.59 -2.96 -2.81
N PHE A 50 -3.08 -2.32 -3.88
CA PHE A 50 -4.51 -2.32 -4.19
C PHE A 50 -5.00 -3.71 -4.57
N LEU A 51 -4.20 -4.49 -5.31
CA LEU A 51 -4.52 -5.88 -5.63
C LEU A 51 -4.65 -6.73 -4.36
N VAL A 52 -3.68 -6.65 -3.45
CA VAL A 52 -3.72 -7.42 -2.19
C VAL A 52 -4.89 -6.98 -1.31
N SER A 53 -5.23 -5.68 -1.31
CA SER A 53 -6.41 -5.15 -0.60
C SER A 53 -7.72 -5.69 -1.18
N GLY A 54 -7.84 -5.78 -2.52
CA GLY A 54 -8.99 -6.39 -3.21
C GLY A 54 -9.10 -7.88 -2.94
N PHE A 55 -7.98 -8.60 -2.94
CA PHE A 55 -7.92 -10.01 -2.54
C PHE A 55 -8.48 -10.20 -1.13
N LEU A 56 -8.00 -9.43 -0.15
CA LEU A 56 -8.48 -9.54 1.23
C LEU A 56 -9.94 -9.16 1.39
N PHE A 57 -10.43 -8.18 0.62
CA PHE A 57 -11.83 -7.82 0.62
C PHE A 57 -12.71 -9.01 0.23
N ALA A 58 -12.39 -9.70 -0.87
CA ALA A 58 -13.10 -10.90 -1.30
C ALA A 58 -12.89 -12.08 -0.34
N TYR A 59 -11.68 -12.29 0.15
CA TYR A 59 -11.34 -13.39 1.06
C TYR A 59 -12.09 -13.30 2.40
N THR A 60 -12.18 -12.10 2.99
CA THR A 60 -12.85 -11.88 4.26
C THR A 60 -14.38 -11.82 4.15
N HIS A 61 -14.89 -11.60 2.93
CA HIS A 61 -16.31 -11.53 2.62
C HIS A 61 -16.65 -12.50 1.47
N PRO A 62 -16.63 -13.82 1.69
CA PRO A 62 -17.09 -14.77 0.70
C PRO A 62 -18.57 -14.53 0.36
N GLU A 63 -19.06 -15.10 -0.73
CA GLU A 63 -20.35 -14.78 -1.34
C GLU A 63 -21.50 -14.66 -0.33
N ASN A 64 -21.62 -15.62 0.60
CA ASN A 64 -22.69 -15.61 1.62
C ASN A 64 -22.60 -14.40 2.56
N LYS A 65 -21.39 -14.00 2.97
CA LYS A 65 -21.16 -12.81 3.79
C LYS A 65 -21.31 -11.53 2.99
N MET A 66 -20.97 -11.55 1.69
CA MET A 66 -21.09 -10.41 0.80
C MET A 66 -22.55 -10.02 0.58
N LYS A 67 -23.44 -11.01 0.36
CA LYS A 67 -24.89 -10.77 0.22
C LYS A 67 -25.51 -10.17 1.49
N GLY A 68 -25.06 -10.60 2.68
CA GLY A 68 -25.54 -10.10 3.98
C GLY A 68 -24.81 -8.88 4.54
N MET A 69 -23.85 -8.31 3.82
CA MET A 69 -23.03 -7.20 4.31
C MET A 69 -23.88 -5.92 4.48
N ARG A 70 -23.93 -5.41 5.71
CA ARG A 70 -24.54 -4.11 6.02
C ARG A 70 -23.56 -3.00 5.69
N PHE A 71 -23.93 -2.09 4.79
CA PHE A 71 -23.10 -1.01 4.27
C PHE A 71 -22.51 -0.11 5.38
N PHE A 72 -23.37 0.53 6.19
CA PHE A 72 -22.92 1.48 7.20
C PHE A 72 -21.99 0.89 8.26
N PRO A 73 -22.26 -0.27 8.88
CA PRO A 73 -21.33 -0.90 9.82
C PRO A 73 -20.00 -1.29 9.16
N PHE A 74 -20.01 -1.69 7.89
CA PHE A 74 -18.80 -1.98 7.14
C PHE A 74 -17.97 -0.72 6.93
N ILE A 75 -18.57 0.35 6.40
CA ILE A 75 -17.89 1.62 6.13
C ILE A 75 -17.35 2.23 7.43
N TRP A 76 -18.12 2.20 8.53
CA TRP A 76 -17.65 2.70 9.81
C TRP A 76 -16.40 1.98 10.34
N LYS A 77 -16.27 0.68 10.10
CA LYS A 77 -15.01 -0.04 10.37
C LYS A 77 -13.85 0.47 9.52
N LYS A 78 -14.11 0.82 8.24
CA LYS A 78 -13.10 1.39 7.35
C LYS A 78 -12.71 2.82 7.73
N VAL A 79 -13.67 3.65 8.11
CA VAL A 79 -13.40 4.98 8.70
C VAL A 79 -12.41 4.88 9.87
N LYS A 80 -12.72 4.02 10.85
CA LYS A 80 -11.85 3.82 12.01
C LYS A 80 -10.45 3.30 11.64
N ARG A 81 -10.36 2.40 10.65
CA ARG A 81 -9.09 1.76 10.32
C ARG A 81 -8.23 2.55 9.33
N LEU A 82 -8.83 3.38 8.47
CA LEU A 82 -8.11 4.09 7.40
C LEU A 82 -8.12 5.60 7.64
N LEU A 83 -9.31 6.22 7.82
CA LEU A 83 -9.40 7.68 7.90
C LEU A 83 -8.94 8.23 9.25
N LEU A 84 -9.17 7.52 10.36
CA LEU A 84 -8.73 8.00 11.67
C LEU A 84 -7.20 8.00 11.81
N PRO A 85 -6.47 6.91 11.46
CA PRO A 85 -5.01 6.95 11.37
C PRO A 85 -4.49 7.97 10.36
N PHE A 86 -5.13 8.08 9.19
CA PHE A 86 -4.80 9.09 8.19
C PHE A 86 -4.86 10.51 8.77
N LEU A 87 -6.00 10.87 9.37
CA LEU A 87 -6.19 12.18 9.99
C LEU A 87 -5.10 12.49 11.02
N PHE A 88 -4.82 11.54 11.90
CA PHE A 88 -3.81 11.70 12.94
C PHE A 88 -2.39 11.84 12.37
N ILE A 89 -1.95 10.88 11.57
CA ILE A 89 -0.56 10.85 11.05
C ILE A 89 -0.32 12.01 10.09
N ASN A 90 -1.24 12.29 9.16
CA ASN A 90 -1.10 13.43 8.24
C ASN A 90 -1.04 14.76 8.98
N SER A 91 -1.83 14.93 10.07
CA SER A 91 -1.77 16.14 10.90
C SER A 91 -0.45 16.27 11.63
N VAL A 92 0.11 15.17 12.16
CA VAL A 92 1.43 15.20 12.82
C VAL A 92 2.51 15.58 11.79
N ILE A 93 2.49 14.96 10.60
CA ILE A 93 3.44 15.30 9.52
C ILE A 93 3.27 16.76 9.09
N PHE A 94 2.02 17.25 8.97
CA PHE A 94 1.73 18.64 8.65
C PHE A 94 2.38 19.60 9.64
N VAL A 95 2.18 19.39 10.95
CA VAL A 95 2.77 20.24 12.00
C VAL A 95 4.31 20.21 11.90
N ILE A 96 4.90 19.04 11.76
CA ILE A 96 6.36 18.93 11.65
C ILE A 96 6.89 19.66 10.42
N LYS A 97 6.29 19.42 9.24
CA LYS A 97 6.74 20.05 8.00
C LYS A 97 6.54 21.55 7.98
N SER A 98 5.37 22.03 8.38
CA SER A 98 5.06 23.47 8.32
C SER A 98 5.83 24.31 9.36
N ARG A 99 6.44 23.66 10.37
CA ARG A 99 7.21 24.36 11.42
C ARG A 99 8.71 24.19 11.31
N PHE A 100 9.18 23.03 10.82
CA PHE A 100 10.59 22.65 10.92
C PHE A 100 11.25 22.36 9.57
N VAL A 101 10.51 22.39 8.45
CA VAL A 101 11.07 22.17 7.12
C VAL A 101 10.92 23.45 6.30
N SER A 102 12.03 23.93 5.73
CA SER A 102 12.03 25.13 4.87
C SER A 102 11.18 24.93 3.63
N ALA A 103 10.46 25.97 3.21
CA ALA A 103 9.51 25.92 2.10
C ALA A 103 10.16 25.54 0.75
N ASP A 104 11.39 25.94 0.52
CA ASP A 104 12.23 25.65 -0.64
C ASP A 104 12.61 24.17 -0.78
N LEU A 105 12.56 23.41 0.32
CA LEU A 105 12.79 21.96 0.32
C LEU A 105 11.50 21.16 0.08
N MET A 106 10.37 21.82 -0.10
CA MET A 106 9.07 21.16 -0.29
C MET A 106 8.58 21.33 -1.72
N GLN A 107 8.08 20.25 -2.35
CA GLN A 107 7.40 20.34 -3.65
C GLN A 107 6.13 21.20 -3.59
N HIS A 108 5.43 21.15 -2.44
CA HIS A 108 4.28 22.01 -2.13
C HIS A 108 4.54 22.66 -0.77
N PRO A 109 4.89 23.96 -0.73
CA PRO A 109 5.11 24.68 0.49
C PRO A 109 3.88 24.64 1.40
N LEU A 110 4.09 24.29 2.66
CA LEU A 110 3.03 24.22 3.67
C LEU A 110 3.16 25.40 4.61
N THR A 111 2.13 26.25 4.65
CA THR A 111 2.00 27.30 5.67
C THR A 111 1.29 26.72 6.88
N PHE A 112 1.73 27.11 8.10
CA PHE A 112 1.04 26.70 9.33
C PHE A 112 -0.26 27.49 9.48
N SER A 113 -1.31 27.06 8.80
CA SER A 113 -2.65 27.65 8.84
C SER A 113 -3.72 26.56 8.83
N PHE A 114 -4.91 26.91 9.32
CA PHE A 114 -6.05 25.97 9.30
C PHE A 114 -6.46 25.60 7.88
N SER A 115 -6.44 26.54 6.94
CA SER A 115 -6.77 26.30 5.53
C SER A 115 -5.79 25.31 4.88
N SER A 116 -4.47 25.51 5.07
CA SER A 116 -3.45 24.62 4.55
C SER A 116 -3.52 23.21 5.18
N TRP A 117 -3.87 23.14 6.46
CA TRP A 117 -4.12 21.85 7.12
C TRP A 117 -5.32 21.11 6.51
N VAL A 118 -6.47 21.80 6.32
CA VAL A 118 -7.65 21.21 5.67
C VAL A 118 -7.34 20.79 4.24
N GLU A 119 -6.59 21.60 3.49
CA GLU A 119 -6.12 21.28 2.14
C GLU A 119 -5.29 20.00 2.12
N SER A 120 -4.36 19.85 3.08
CA SER A 120 -3.54 18.63 3.21
C SER A 120 -4.34 17.38 3.57
N LEU A 121 -5.54 17.51 4.11
CA LEU A 121 -6.41 16.38 4.41
C LEU A 121 -7.32 16.01 3.23
N LEU A 122 -7.86 17.01 2.55
CA LEU A 122 -8.93 16.79 1.58
C LEU A 122 -8.41 16.69 0.13
N PHE A 123 -7.34 17.40 -0.20
CA PHE A 123 -6.89 17.55 -1.59
C PHE A 123 -5.46 17.03 -1.80
N HIS A 124 -4.52 17.39 -0.93
CA HIS A 124 -3.09 17.13 -1.11
C HIS A 124 -2.46 16.44 0.10
N PRO A 125 -2.82 15.18 0.38
CA PRO A 125 -2.22 14.41 1.47
C PRO A 125 -0.70 14.36 1.38
N ILE A 126 -0.03 14.44 2.53
CA ILE A 126 1.41 14.59 2.58
C ILE A 126 2.11 13.24 2.33
N GLY A 127 3.04 13.22 1.38
CA GLY A 127 3.81 12.02 1.03
C GLY A 127 2.91 10.88 0.54
N PHE A 128 3.07 9.68 1.09
CA PHE A 128 2.30 8.50 0.69
C PHE A 128 0.94 8.36 1.41
N MET A 129 0.54 9.32 2.23
CA MET A 129 -0.73 9.28 2.95
C MET A 129 -1.97 9.31 2.03
N TRP A 130 -1.83 9.76 0.79
CA TRP A 130 -2.89 9.76 -0.23
C TRP A 130 -3.52 8.37 -0.46
N PHE A 131 -2.77 7.30 -0.22
CA PHE A 131 -3.24 5.93 -0.38
C PHE A 131 -4.43 5.59 0.53
N LEU A 132 -4.46 6.11 1.76
CA LEU A 132 -5.52 5.77 2.73
C LEU A 132 -6.89 6.31 2.34
N PRO A 133 -7.07 7.61 1.99
CA PRO A 133 -8.35 8.10 1.47
C PRO A 133 -8.70 7.45 0.12
N ALA A 134 -7.75 7.23 -0.79
CA ALA A 134 -8.01 6.52 -2.05
C ALA A 134 -8.53 5.09 -1.80
N LEU A 135 -7.88 4.33 -0.92
CA LEU A 135 -8.32 2.98 -0.56
C LEU A 135 -9.69 2.99 0.13
N PHE A 136 -9.97 4.00 0.98
CA PHE A 136 -11.27 4.17 1.59
C PHE A 136 -12.37 4.37 0.54
N MET A 137 -12.14 5.25 -0.45
CA MET A 137 -13.09 5.47 -1.55
C MET A 137 -13.33 4.21 -2.37
N ILE A 138 -12.29 3.41 -2.63
CA ILE A 138 -12.41 2.11 -3.28
C ILE A 138 -13.29 1.14 -2.45
N PHE A 139 -13.10 1.08 -1.13
CA PHE A 139 -13.97 0.27 -0.28
C PHE A 139 -15.43 0.72 -0.29
N VAL A 140 -15.70 2.04 -0.32
CA VAL A 140 -17.06 2.57 -0.49
C VAL A 140 -17.64 2.08 -1.80
N PHE A 141 -16.93 2.29 -2.91
CA PHE A 141 -17.37 1.91 -4.25
C PHE A 141 -17.65 0.41 -4.38
N PHE A 142 -16.70 -0.47 -4.02
CA PHE A 142 -16.89 -1.91 -4.12
C PHE A 142 -17.91 -2.47 -3.12
N SER A 143 -18.15 -1.81 -1.99
CA SER A 143 -19.22 -2.20 -1.08
C SER A 143 -20.61 -1.92 -1.64
N LEU A 144 -20.75 -0.88 -2.47
CA LEU A 144 -21.98 -0.61 -3.23
C LEU A 144 -22.17 -1.62 -4.36
N LEU A 145 -21.08 -1.97 -5.04
CA LEU A 145 -21.06 -2.96 -6.13
C LEU A 145 -20.91 -4.40 -5.63
N ARG A 146 -21.16 -4.69 -4.36
CA ARG A 146 -20.92 -6.02 -3.77
C ARG A 146 -21.62 -7.18 -4.52
N LYS A 147 -22.74 -6.92 -5.16
CA LYS A 147 -23.45 -7.92 -5.97
C LYS A 147 -22.67 -8.32 -7.23
N TRP A 148 -21.84 -7.41 -7.79
CA TRP A 148 -21.00 -7.70 -8.94
C TRP A 148 -20.00 -8.83 -8.70
N ILE A 149 -19.51 -8.99 -7.46
CA ILE A 149 -18.57 -10.06 -7.08
C ILE A 149 -19.21 -11.44 -7.19
N CYS A 150 -20.56 -11.52 -7.13
CA CYS A 150 -21.32 -12.75 -7.14
C CYS A 150 -21.85 -13.12 -8.54
N VAL A 151 -21.45 -12.41 -9.60
CA VAL A 151 -21.84 -12.70 -10.98
C VAL A 151 -20.82 -13.62 -11.68
N ASN A 152 -21.13 -14.01 -12.91
CA ASN A 152 -20.23 -14.83 -13.71
C ASN A 152 -18.93 -14.10 -14.11
N ILE A 153 -17.93 -14.87 -14.54
CA ILE A 153 -16.59 -14.35 -14.89
C ILE A 153 -16.62 -13.29 -16.00
N TYR A 154 -17.51 -13.43 -16.97
CA TYR A 154 -17.58 -12.49 -18.13
C TYR A 154 -18.00 -11.10 -17.67
N LEU A 155 -19.00 -11.02 -16.78
CA LEU A 155 -19.44 -9.75 -16.19
C LEU A 155 -18.38 -9.16 -15.24
N GLN A 156 -17.67 -10.02 -14.49
CA GLN A 156 -16.57 -9.56 -13.62
C GLN A 156 -15.42 -8.98 -14.46
N MET A 157 -15.00 -9.65 -15.53
CA MET A 157 -13.97 -9.17 -16.46
C MET A 157 -14.43 -7.88 -17.16
N GLY A 158 -15.68 -7.85 -17.66
CA GLY A 158 -16.27 -6.65 -18.25
C GLY A 158 -16.24 -5.45 -17.27
N GLY A 159 -16.54 -5.69 -15.99
CA GLY A 159 -16.42 -4.65 -14.95
C GLY A 159 -15.00 -4.14 -14.76
N VAL A 160 -13.99 -5.02 -14.76
CA VAL A 160 -12.56 -4.59 -14.67
C VAL A 160 -12.15 -3.80 -15.90
N ILE A 161 -12.57 -4.22 -17.10
CA ILE A 161 -12.33 -3.47 -18.36
C ILE A 161 -13.00 -2.09 -18.30
N LEU A 162 -14.24 -2.01 -17.83
CA LEU A 162 -14.94 -0.73 -17.65
C LEU A 162 -14.19 0.18 -16.68
N LEU A 163 -13.73 -0.33 -15.53
CA LEU A 163 -12.92 0.42 -14.59
C LEU A 163 -11.62 0.92 -15.24
N PHE A 164 -11.00 0.10 -16.07
CA PHE A 164 -9.80 0.50 -16.81
C PHE A 164 -10.10 1.66 -17.76
N VAL A 165 -11.17 1.59 -18.53
CA VAL A 165 -11.59 2.68 -19.43
C VAL A 165 -11.91 3.94 -18.64
N LEU A 166 -12.71 3.83 -17.56
CA LEU A 166 -13.04 4.96 -16.70
C LEU A 166 -11.78 5.62 -16.10
N SER A 167 -10.78 4.82 -15.73
CA SER A 167 -9.51 5.35 -15.21
C SER A 167 -8.73 6.19 -16.22
N ARG A 168 -9.06 6.14 -17.51
CA ARG A 168 -8.40 6.92 -18.59
C ARG A 168 -9.14 8.20 -18.95
N VAL A 169 -10.41 8.28 -18.64
CA VAL A 169 -11.28 9.42 -19.04
C VAL A 169 -11.69 10.29 -17.87
N ILE A 170 -11.49 9.84 -16.63
CA ILE A 170 -11.85 10.63 -15.44
C ILE A 170 -10.94 11.86 -15.34
N PRO A 171 -11.52 13.07 -15.13
CA PRO A 171 -10.72 14.26 -14.85
C PRO A 171 -9.97 14.14 -13.54
N ASP A 172 -8.93 14.95 -13.36
CA ASP A 172 -8.19 14.97 -12.09
C ASP A 172 -9.01 15.62 -10.98
N LEU A 173 -9.55 14.77 -10.10
CA LEU A 173 -10.34 15.15 -8.93
C LEU A 173 -9.52 14.82 -7.69
N SER A 174 -8.80 15.81 -7.18
CA SER A 174 -7.93 15.67 -6.01
C SER A 174 -8.70 15.47 -4.70
N PHE A 175 -9.98 15.91 -4.62
CA PHE A 175 -10.81 15.76 -3.43
C PHE A 175 -10.89 14.30 -2.98
N MET A 176 -10.45 14.04 -1.73
CA MET A 176 -10.40 12.70 -1.12
C MET A 176 -9.73 11.65 -2.02
N GLN A 177 -8.88 12.08 -2.95
CA GLN A 177 -8.15 11.22 -3.88
C GLN A 177 -9.07 10.37 -4.79
N ILE A 178 -10.19 10.95 -5.26
CA ILE A 178 -11.18 10.25 -6.09
C ILE A 178 -10.56 9.74 -7.40
N SER A 179 -9.81 10.58 -8.12
CA SER A 179 -9.15 10.14 -9.37
C SER A 179 -8.14 9.02 -9.12
N SER A 180 -7.35 9.11 -8.04
CA SER A 180 -6.48 8.01 -7.62
C SER A 180 -7.28 6.74 -7.30
N ALA A 181 -8.41 6.86 -6.61
CA ALA A 181 -9.28 5.75 -6.29
C ALA A 181 -9.82 5.06 -7.56
N VAL A 182 -10.29 5.84 -8.55
CA VAL A 182 -10.75 5.27 -9.82
C VAL A 182 -9.59 4.62 -10.58
N HIS A 183 -8.43 5.28 -10.65
CA HIS A 183 -7.26 4.76 -11.34
C HIS A 183 -6.80 3.40 -10.77
N TYR A 184 -6.76 3.27 -9.43
CA TYR A 184 -6.31 2.05 -8.77
C TYR A 184 -7.42 1.02 -8.53
N SER A 185 -8.70 1.35 -8.76
CA SER A 185 -9.84 0.42 -8.64
C SER A 185 -9.72 -0.79 -9.55
N VAL A 186 -9.06 -0.65 -10.69
CA VAL A 186 -8.73 -1.75 -11.63
C VAL A 186 -7.94 -2.84 -10.91
N TYR A 187 -6.87 -2.46 -10.22
CA TYR A 187 -6.01 -3.42 -9.51
C TYR A 187 -6.71 -4.04 -8.31
N PHE A 188 -7.57 -3.29 -7.63
CA PHE A 188 -8.42 -3.83 -6.57
C PHE A 188 -9.41 -4.87 -7.13
N GLY A 189 -10.06 -4.58 -8.27
CA GLY A 189 -10.92 -5.51 -9.00
C GLY A 189 -10.16 -6.78 -9.42
N LEU A 190 -8.95 -6.64 -9.96
CA LEU A 190 -8.06 -7.76 -10.27
C LEU A 190 -7.72 -8.59 -9.02
N GLY A 191 -7.55 -7.95 -7.86
CA GLY A 191 -7.34 -8.63 -6.59
C GLY A 191 -8.53 -9.48 -6.16
N ILE A 192 -9.76 -9.00 -6.38
CA ILE A 192 -10.99 -9.77 -6.16
C ILE A 192 -11.00 -10.99 -7.09
N LEU A 193 -10.74 -10.81 -8.38
CA LEU A 193 -10.67 -11.90 -9.35
C LEU A 193 -9.59 -12.92 -8.97
N TYR A 194 -8.41 -12.45 -8.58
CA TYR A 194 -7.34 -13.32 -8.11
C TYR A 194 -7.79 -14.17 -6.90
N CYS A 195 -8.54 -13.60 -5.95
CA CYS A 195 -9.08 -14.36 -4.82
C CYS A 195 -10.03 -15.48 -5.26
N ILE A 196 -10.93 -15.16 -6.18
CA ILE A 196 -11.97 -16.10 -6.68
C ILE A 196 -11.31 -17.22 -7.51
N TYR A 197 -10.39 -16.88 -8.39
CA TYR A 197 -9.76 -17.83 -9.32
C TYR A 197 -8.34 -18.26 -8.92
N LYS A 198 -7.98 -18.03 -7.64
CA LYS A 198 -6.63 -18.27 -7.10
C LYS A 198 -6.06 -19.62 -7.47
N GLY A 199 -6.84 -20.70 -7.33
CA GLY A 199 -6.35 -22.04 -7.62
C GLY A 199 -5.89 -22.23 -9.06
N ARG A 200 -6.59 -21.64 -10.03
CA ARG A 200 -6.22 -21.71 -11.46
C ARG A 200 -4.99 -20.84 -11.75
N VAL A 201 -4.96 -19.63 -11.23
CA VAL A 201 -3.84 -18.71 -11.43
C VAL A 201 -2.56 -19.27 -10.81
N ASP A 202 -2.61 -19.73 -9.57
CA ASP A 202 -1.47 -20.32 -8.88
C ASP A 202 -0.95 -21.60 -9.58
N ALA A 203 -1.84 -22.42 -10.14
CA ALA A 203 -1.45 -23.62 -10.91
C ALA A 203 -0.62 -23.24 -12.15
N ILE A 204 -1.04 -22.20 -12.88
CA ILE A 204 -0.32 -21.69 -14.06
C ILE A 204 1.04 -21.11 -13.63
N LEU A 205 1.06 -20.23 -12.62
CA LEU A 205 2.29 -19.61 -12.13
C LEU A 205 3.28 -20.62 -11.56
N SER A 206 2.79 -21.66 -10.89
CA SER A 206 3.62 -22.71 -10.30
C SER A 206 4.20 -23.66 -11.35
N ARG A 207 3.44 -23.98 -12.40
CA ARG A 207 3.89 -24.86 -13.49
C ARG A 207 5.11 -24.31 -14.23
N TYR A 208 5.14 -22.99 -14.44
CA TYR A 208 6.20 -22.31 -15.19
C TYR A 208 7.02 -21.37 -14.29
N ARG A 209 7.13 -21.67 -12.99
CA ARG A 209 7.65 -20.75 -11.96
C ARG A 209 8.98 -20.09 -12.31
N GLY A 210 9.99 -20.86 -12.74
CA GLY A 210 11.32 -20.34 -13.08
C GLY A 210 11.26 -19.37 -14.26
N ALA A 211 10.60 -19.79 -15.35
CA ALA A 211 10.42 -18.94 -16.54
C ALA A 211 9.59 -17.69 -16.22
N MET A 212 8.50 -17.84 -15.45
CA MET A 212 7.65 -16.72 -15.05
C MET A 212 8.37 -15.72 -14.15
N LEU A 213 9.20 -16.16 -13.21
CA LEU A 213 10.01 -15.25 -12.39
C LEU A 213 10.99 -14.45 -13.25
N LEU A 214 11.76 -15.13 -14.09
CA LEU A 214 12.75 -14.46 -14.92
C LEU A 214 12.10 -13.52 -15.94
N SER A 215 11.13 -14.02 -16.72
CA SER A 215 10.47 -13.22 -17.76
C SER A 215 9.71 -12.04 -17.17
N SER A 216 8.95 -12.24 -16.08
CA SER A 216 8.21 -11.12 -15.46
C SER A 216 9.14 -10.10 -14.80
N PHE A 217 10.29 -10.51 -14.24
CA PHE A 217 11.29 -9.58 -13.76
C PHE A 217 11.87 -8.74 -14.90
N VAL A 218 12.38 -9.39 -15.96
CA VAL A 218 12.97 -8.70 -17.11
C VAL A 218 11.96 -7.79 -17.81
N LEU A 219 10.74 -8.27 -18.03
CA LEU A 219 9.67 -7.48 -18.67
C LEU A 219 9.22 -6.31 -17.79
N SER A 220 9.09 -6.49 -16.47
CA SER A 220 8.71 -5.38 -15.58
C SER A 220 9.76 -4.29 -15.57
N ALA A 221 11.03 -4.68 -15.69
CA ALA A 221 12.17 -3.77 -15.79
C ALA A 221 12.20 -3.01 -17.13
N GLY A 222 11.96 -3.72 -18.24
CA GLY A 222 11.96 -3.12 -19.58
C GLY A 222 10.72 -2.29 -19.92
N LEU A 223 9.57 -2.60 -19.30
CA LEU A 223 8.28 -1.95 -19.54
C LEU A 223 8.02 -0.73 -18.64
N ILE A 224 8.99 -0.26 -17.87
CA ILE A 224 8.84 0.90 -16.97
C ILE A 224 8.15 2.10 -17.67
N PRO A 225 8.46 2.45 -18.92
CA PRO A 225 7.79 3.55 -19.62
C PRO A 225 6.29 3.30 -19.86
N VAL A 226 5.88 2.02 -19.94
CA VAL A 226 4.48 1.63 -20.19
C VAL A 226 3.83 1.25 -18.84
N LYS A 227 3.48 2.24 -18.03
CA LYS A 227 3.07 2.14 -16.63
C LYS A 227 2.10 0.98 -16.32
N VAL A 228 1.06 0.78 -17.14
CA VAL A 228 0.06 -0.27 -16.90
C VAL A 228 0.64 -1.66 -17.11
N MET A 229 1.39 -1.86 -18.20
CA MET A 229 2.03 -3.16 -18.48
C MET A 229 3.09 -3.48 -17.43
N ALA A 230 3.92 -2.51 -17.05
CA ALA A 230 4.89 -2.67 -15.97
C ALA A 230 4.21 -3.06 -14.65
N ALA A 231 3.06 -2.45 -14.33
CA ALA A 231 2.28 -2.78 -13.14
C ALA A 231 1.76 -4.22 -13.18
N LEU A 232 1.16 -4.65 -14.28
CA LEU A 232 0.61 -6.01 -14.42
C LEU A 232 1.72 -7.08 -14.36
N VAL A 233 2.83 -6.83 -15.04
CA VAL A 233 3.98 -7.74 -15.04
C VAL A 233 4.69 -7.75 -13.69
N GLY A 234 4.84 -6.60 -13.02
CA GLY A 234 5.37 -6.50 -11.66
C GLY A 234 4.49 -7.22 -10.63
N ILE A 235 3.17 -7.18 -10.80
CA ILE A 235 2.21 -7.98 -10.02
C ILE A 235 2.44 -9.48 -10.29
N ALA A 236 2.55 -9.91 -11.56
CA ALA A 236 2.80 -11.30 -11.90
C ALA A 236 4.13 -11.80 -11.29
N PHE A 237 5.19 -10.98 -11.34
CA PHE A 237 6.45 -11.24 -10.64
C PHE A 237 6.22 -11.45 -9.13
N SER A 238 5.52 -10.53 -8.47
CA SER A 238 5.27 -10.59 -7.04
C SER A 238 4.48 -11.82 -6.62
N LEU A 239 3.44 -12.18 -7.39
CA LEU A 239 2.64 -13.38 -7.16
C LEU A 239 3.48 -14.65 -7.33
N THR A 240 4.29 -14.72 -8.38
CA THR A 240 5.16 -15.89 -8.63
C THR A 240 6.25 -16.00 -7.55
N LEU A 241 6.84 -14.88 -7.13
CA LEU A 241 7.80 -14.82 -6.03
C LEU A 241 7.17 -15.32 -4.73
N SER A 242 5.94 -14.89 -4.42
CA SER A 242 5.23 -15.33 -3.22
C SER A 242 5.03 -16.86 -3.18
N LEU A 243 4.72 -17.46 -4.32
CA LEU A 243 4.60 -18.94 -4.45
C LEU A 243 5.96 -19.65 -4.32
N ALA A 244 7.05 -19.00 -4.78
CA ALA A 244 8.39 -19.57 -4.64
C ALA A 244 8.87 -19.62 -3.18
N VAL A 245 8.53 -18.56 -2.42
CA VAL A 245 9.01 -18.35 -1.04
C VAL A 245 8.06 -18.93 0.01
N GLU A 246 6.81 -19.22 -0.34
CA GLU A 246 5.78 -19.70 0.58
C GLU A 246 6.22 -20.86 1.47
N LYS A 247 6.92 -21.84 0.89
CA LYS A 247 7.40 -23.04 1.60
C LYS A 247 8.49 -22.74 2.65
N HIS A 248 9.23 -21.64 2.47
CA HIS A 248 10.39 -21.29 3.31
C HIS A 248 10.04 -20.27 4.42
N CYS A 249 9.01 -19.46 4.20
CA CYS A 249 8.71 -18.34 5.08
C CYS A 249 7.71 -18.64 6.21
N GLY A 250 6.84 -19.63 6.04
CA GLY A 250 5.91 -20.16 7.06
C GLY A 250 5.24 -19.09 7.94
N ASP A 251 5.09 -19.41 9.22
CA ASP A 251 4.43 -18.57 10.24
C ASP A 251 5.16 -17.24 10.51
N ARG A 252 6.45 -17.13 10.14
CA ARG A 252 7.20 -15.87 10.33
C ARG A 252 6.59 -14.75 9.51
N MET A 253 6.20 -15.03 8.24
CA MET A 253 5.55 -14.02 7.38
C MET A 253 4.18 -13.62 7.89
N ILE A 254 3.41 -14.54 8.45
CA ILE A 254 2.11 -14.24 9.05
C ILE A 254 2.28 -13.27 10.23
N ARG A 255 3.27 -13.49 11.10
CA ARG A 255 3.56 -12.61 12.23
C ARG A 255 4.03 -11.22 11.77
N LEU A 256 4.96 -11.16 10.80
CA LEU A 256 5.46 -9.90 10.26
C LEU A 256 4.36 -9.09 9.57
N SER A 257 3.47 -9.76 8.82
CA SER A 257 2.37 -9.09 8.12
C SER A 257 1.39 -8.39 9.07
N GLY A 258 1.31 -8.83 10.33
CA GLY A 258 0.50 -8.17 11.36
C GLY A 258 0.92 -6.73 11.66
N PHE A 259 2.18 -6.37 11.37
CA PHE A 259 2.74 -5.05 11.65
C PHE A 259 2.97 -4.20 10.40
N THR A 260 2.72 -4.71 9.20
CA THR A 260 2.94 -3.99 7.95
C THR A 260 2.17 -2.68 7.87
N TYR A 261 0.97 -2.63 8.47
CA TYR A 261 0.19 -1.40 8.51
C TYR A 261 0.83 -0.34 9.42
N THR A 262 1.41 -0.75 10.55
CA THR A 262 2.21 0.14 11.41
C THR A 262 3.46 0.65 10.69
N VAL A 263 4.15 -0.24 9.96
CA VAL A 263 5.29 0.16 9.13
C VAL A 263 4.85 1.18 8.09
N PHE A 264 3.75 0.93 7.38
CA PHE A 264 3.21 1.88 6.41
C PHE A 264 2.95 3.25 7.05
N LEU A 265 2.29 3.32 8.20
CA LEU A 265 1.94 4.59 8.85
C LEU A 265 3.16 5.35 9.41
N LEU A 266 4.12 4.65 9.99
CA LEU A 266 5.20 5.26 10.76
C LEU A 266 6.54 5.34 10.02
N SER A 267 6.75 4.66 8.90
CA SER A 267 8.03 4.64 8.16
C SER A 267 8.46 6.03 7.71
N TYR A 268 7.52 6.92 7.46
CA TYR A 268 7.79 8.29 7.04
C TYR A 268 8.65 9.07 8.05
N PHE A 269 8.44 8.88 9.35
CA PHE A 269 9.13 9.64 10.38
C PHE A 269 10.64 9.37 10.41
N PRO A 270 11.13 8.12 10.56
CA PRO A 270 12.55 7.87 10.51
C PRO A 270 13.18 8.24 9.16
N GLN A 271 12.49 8.02 8.05
CA GLN A 271 12.98 8.41 6.73
C GLN A 271 13.10 9.93 6.58
N MET A 272 12.11 10.69 7.04
CA MET A 272 12.15 12.15 7.04
C MET A 272 13.29 12.67 7.92
N PHE A 273 13.50 12.06 9.08
CA PHE A 273 14.57 12.46 10.02
C PHE A 273 15.96 12.18 9.43
N ILE A 274 16.15 11.05 8.75
CA ILE A 274 17.42 10.72 8.10
C ILE A 274 17.67 11.64 6.90
N ARG A 275 16.66 11.89 6.09
CA ARG A 275 16.74 12.73 4.88
C ARG A 275 17.03 14.21 5.20
N GLY A 276 16.47 14.75 6.26
CA GLY A 276 16.66 16.14 6.67
C GLY A 276 17.83 16.29 7.63
N PRO A 277 17.60 16.22 8.95
CA PRO A 277 18.63 16.54 9.96
C PRO A 277 19.90 15.72 9.85
N ILE A 278 19.82 14.38 9.67
CA ILE A 278 21.01 13.54 9.64
C ILE A 278 21.83 13.75 8.37
N ALA A 279 21.20 13.80 7.20
CA ALA A 279 21.90 14.02 5.94
C ALA A 279 22.59 15.42 5.92
N HIS A 280 21.96 16.42 6.54
CA HIS A 280 22.55 17.74 6.68
C HIS A 280 23.73 17.77 7.68
N ALA A 281 23.62 17.04 8.78
CA ALA A 281 24.67 16.94 9.80
C ALA A 281 25.87 16.09 9.36
N LEU A 282 25.71 15.21 8.40
CA LEU A 282 26.70 14.26 7.91
C LEU A 282 26.90 14.35 6.39
N PRO A 283 27.31 15.52 5.86
CA PRO A 283 27.43 15.74 4.40
C PRO A 283 28.49 14.85 3.73
N GLU A 284 29.50 14.41 4.50
CA GLU A 284 30.59 13.56 4.00
C GLU A 284 30.16 12.08 3.85
N VAL A 285 29.02 11.68 4.45
CA VAL A 285 28.56 10.29 4.35
C VAL A 285 27.94 10.05 2.98
N ASN A 286 28.36 8.96 2.35
CA ASN A 286 27.82 8.56 1.07
C ASN A 286 26.26 8.42 1.13
N GLN A 287 25.57 9.11 0.25
CA GLN A 287 24.13 9.20 0.23
C GLN A 287 23.42 7.86 -0.03
N TYR A 288 24.07 6.91 -0.71
CA TYR A 288 23.56 5.54 -0.85
C TYR A 288 23.58 4.79 0.47
N VAL A 289 24.59 5.05 1.31
CA VAL A 289 24.65 4.50 2.68
C VAL A 289 23.51 5.07 3.52
N LEU A 290 23.28 6.38 3.45
CA LEU A 290 22.17 7.02 4.15
C LEU A 290 20.81 6.51 3.64
N SER A 291 20.66 6.26 2.33
CA SER A 291 19.45 5.65 1.76
C SER A 291 19.24 4.22 2.30
N LEU A 292 20.29 3.42 2.41
CA LEU A 292 20.21 2.09 3.00
C LEU A 292 19.81 2.16 4.48
N VAL A 293 20.39 3.07 5.25
CA VAL A 293 20.02 3.32 6.65
C VAL A 293 18.54 3.76 6.73
N SER A 294 18.10 4.63 5.81
CA SER A 294 16.70 5.07 5.71
C SER A 294 15.74 3.91 5.47
N ILE A 295 16.11 2.94 4.60
CA ILE A 295 15.31 1.73 4.37
C ILE A 295 15.24 0.87 5.65
N VAL A 296 16.40 0.60 6.26
CA VAL A 296 16.48 -0.25 7.46
C VAL A 296 15.71 0.37 8.63
N MET A 297 15.88 1.66 8.87
CA MET A 297 15.19 2.37 9.95
C MET A 297 13.71 2.59 9.62
N GLY A 298 13.36 2.90 8.37
CA GLY A 298 11.99 3.08 7.91
C GLY A 298 11.15 1.80 8.01
N PHE A 299 11.76 0.64 7.85
CA PHE A 299 11.08 -0.65 8.01
C PHE A 299 11.20 -1.19 9.44
N GLY A 300 12.41 -1.20 10.01
CA GLY A 300 12.73 -1.87 11.27
C GLY A 300 12.16 -1.16 12.49
N LEU A 301 12.34 0.16 12.61
CA LEU A 301 11.88 0.91 13.78
C LEU A 301 10.35 0.84 13.96
N PRO A 302 9.51 1.09 12.95
CA PRO A 302 8.06 0.92 13.08
C PRO A 302 7.65 -0.53 13.38
N MET A 303 8.38 -1.51 12.85
CA MET A 303 8.14 -2.93 13.14
C MET A 303 8.35 -3.23 14.63
N VAL A 304 9.46 -2.74 15.21
CA VAL A 304 9.76 -2.87 16.64
C VAL A 304 8.72 -2.15 17.49
N ILE A 305 8.34 -0.91 17.12
CA ILE A 305 7.27 -0.14 17.79
C ILE A 305 5.98 -0.94 17.80
N GLY A 306 5.56 -1.46 16.63
CA GLY A 306 4.34 -2.28 16.50
C GLY A 306 4.39 -3.53 17.40
N PHE A 307 5.50 -4.24 17.40
CA PHE A 307 5.70 -5.43 18.22
C PHE A 307 5.63 -5.12 19.73
N LEU A 308 6.32 -4.08 20.18
CA LEU A 308 6.30 -3.66 21.58
C LEU A 308 4.91 -3.16 21.99
N TYR A 309 4.27 -2.37 21.13
CA TYR A 309 2.96 -1.81 21.41
C TYR A 309 1.86 -2.88 21.45
N ALA A 310 1.96 -3.92 20.64
CA ALA A 310 1.01 -5.03 20.63
C ALA A 310 0.89 -5.71 22.02
N ARG A 311 1.93 -5.65 22.85
CA ARG A 311 1.93 -6.19 24.22
C ARG A 311 1.09 -5.36 25.19
N VAL A 312 0.92 -4.06 24.94
CA VAL A 312 0.27 -3.12 25.86
C VAL A 312 -1.08 -2.61 25.34
N ARG A 313 -1.38 -2.78 24.06
CA ARG A 313 -2.57 -2.17 23.42
C ARG A 313 -3.91 -2.51 24.08
N ASN A 314 -4.01 -3.68 24.71
CA ASN A 314 -5.27 -4.15 25.31
C ASN A 314 -5.39 -3.82 26.82
N LYS A 315 -4.42 -3.11 27.44
CA LYS A 315 -4.44 -2.82 28.87
C LYS A 315 -5.59 -1.90 29.29
N ASN A 316 -5.90 -0.88 28.48
CA ASN A 316 -6.99 0.06 28.78
C ASN A 316 -7.56 0.68 27.48
N ARG A 317 -8.59 1.56 27.63
CA ARG A 317 -9.23 2.22 26.48
C ARG A 317 -8.27 3.15 25.72
N LEU A 318 -7.38 3.86 26.43
CA LEU A 318 -6.42 4.77 25.82
C LEU A 318 -5.40 4.00 24.96
N THR A 319 -4.83 2.91 25.48
CA THR A 319 -3.88 2.10 24.70
C THR A 319 -4.54 1.47 23.48
N ARG A 320 -5.81 1.05 23.54
CA ARG A 320 -6.54 0.61 22.34
C ARG A 320 -6.72 1.70 21.31
N PHE A 321 -7.05 2.90 21.75
CA PHE A 321 -7.24 4.04 20.87
C PHE A 321 -5.92 4.44 20.19
N VAL A 322 -4.83 4.57 20.95
CA VAL A 322 -3.50 4.86 20.38
C VAL A 322 -3.05 3.74 19.44
N GLY A 323 -3.28 2.46 19.79
CA GLY A 323 -3.02 1.33 18.89
C GLY A 323 -3.73 1.47 17.54
N LEU A 324 -4.99 1.90 17.56
CA LEU A 324 -5.75 2.16 16.33
C LEU A 324 -5.08 3.26 15.48
N LEU A 325 -4.58 4.34 16.10
CA LEU A 325 -3.95 5.47 15.40
C LEU A 325 -2.62 5.09 14.74
N ILE A 326 -1.87 4.16 15.31
CA ILE A 326 -0.57 3.70 14.79
C ILE A 326 -0.66 2.36 14.03
N GLY A 327 -1.87 1.84 13.85
CA GLY A 327 -2.10 0.63 13.03
C GLY A 327 -1.83 -0.70 13.72
N VAL A 328 -1.79 -0.76 15.06
CA VAL A 328 -1.59 -1.99 15.86
C VAL A 328 -2.89 -2.59 16.32
#